data_a0104b7dff43e7766619ff959ecd834d
#
_entry.id   a0104b7dff43e7766619ff959ecd834d
#
_cell.length_a   1.000
_cell.length_b   1.000
_cell.length_c   1.000
_cell.angle_alpha   90.00
_cell.angle_beta   90.00
_cell.angle_gamma   90.00
#
_symmetry.space_group_name_H-M   'P 1'
#
loop_
_entity.id
_entity.type
_entity.pdbx_description
1 polymer ?
#
loop_
_entity_poly.entity_id
_entity_poly.type
_entity_poly.pdbx_seq_one_letter_code
_entity_poly.pdbx_strand_id
1 'polypeptide(L)'
;PLLPTLMKDFSSSHEEIEYNITVSNKEHLLKLLKEGELDVIIIDSEHITDSNLEIISIEKGPYVLISSQTYSNIEDIEKDAIITRNTIPNNNKAIEVIEERYGINFNTRINVVGNLEVIKGMVREGVGNVILPYYAVYKDIKKGDFKVISKVDEIKDGYELIITKDKKDLSQIIKFINIVESHKIVM
;
A
#
# COMPACT_ATOMS: atom_id res chain seq x y z
N PRO A 1 -8.77 1.03 1.86
CA PRO A 1 -8.62 -0.34 1.36
C PRO A 1 -8.94 -0.40 -0.12
N LEU A 2 -8.04 -0.95 -0.94
CA LEU A 2 -8.20 -1.05 -2.40
C LEU A 2 -9.35 -2.01 -2.76
N LEU A 3 -9.32 -3.23 -2.22
CA LEU A 3 -10.23 -4.31 -2.60
C LEU A 3 -11.73 -3.95 -2.46
N PRO A 4 -12.24 -3.39 -1.36
CA PRO A 4 -13.65 -3.03 -1.27
C PRO A 4 -14.11 -2.02 -2.33
N THR A 5 -13.23 -1.09 -2.74
CA THR A 5 -13.55 -0.13 -3.80
C THR A 5 -13.61 -0.82 -5.16
N LEU A 6 -12.63 -1.67 -5.48
CA LEU A 6 -12.62 -2.47 -6.71
C LEU A 6 -13.86 -3.38 -6.81
N MET A 7 -14.19 -4.05 -5.71
CA MET A 7 -15.33 -4.97 -5.69
C MET A 7 -16.67 -4.25 -5.82
N LYS A 8 -16.81 -3.06 -5.25
CA LYS A 8 -18.00 -2.23 -5.45
C LYS A 8 -18.22 -1.93 -6.93
N ASP A 9 -17.18 -1.49 -7.62
CA ASP A 9 -17.30 -1.06 -9.02
C ASP A 9 -17.42 -2.27 -9.95
N PHE A 10 -16.72 -3.38 -9.63
CA PHE A 10 -16.86 -4.62 -10.38
C PHE A 10 -18.27 -5.20 -10.28
N SER A 11 -18.83 -5.33 -9.08
CA SER A 11 -20.17 -5.86 -8.87
C SER A 11 -21.27 -4.96 -9.48
N SER A 12 -21.10 -3.64 -9.45
CA SER A 12 -22.06 -2.71 -10.06
C SER A 12 -22.03 -2.73 -11.59
N SER A 13 -20.88 -3.08 -12.19
CA SER A 13 -20.71 -3.08 -13.65
C SER A 13 -20.93 -4.46 -14.28
N HIS A 14 -20.89 -5.52 -13.48
CA HIS A 14 -20.93 -6.92 -13.92
C HIS A 14 -21.75 -7.78 -12.96
N GLU A 15 -23.06 -7.49 -12.87
CA GLU A 15 -23.99 -8.20 -11.96
C GLU A 15 -24.14 -9.69 -12.32
N GLU A 16 -23.79 -10.08 -13.54
CA GLU A 16 -23.86 -11.47 -14.03
C GLU A 16 -22.69 -12.35 -13.56
N ILE A 17 -21.66 -11.77 -12.92
CA ILE A 17 -20.47 -12.50 -12.49
C ILE A 17 -20.54 -12.84 -11.02
N GLU A 18 -20.55 -14.11 -10.70
CA GLU A 18 -20.36 -14.62 -9.34
C GLU A 18 -18.87 -14.63 -9.00
N TYR A 19 -18.52 -14.22 -7.78
CA TYR A 19 -17.14 -14.24 -7.31
C TYR A 19 -17.04 -14.59 -5.83
N ASN A 20 -15.92 -15.18 -5.48
CA ASN A 20 -15.55 -15.51 -4.09
C ASN A 20 -14.29 -14.73 -3.72
N ILE A 21 -14.22 -14.25 -2.48
CA ILE A 21 -13.08 -13.53 -1.96
C ILE A 21 -12.42 -14.33 -0.84
N THR A 22 -11.14 -14.64 -1.02
CA THR A 22 -10.30 -15.29 -0.01
C THR A 22 -9.24 -14.30 0.46
N VAL A 23 -9.11 -14.13 1.77
CA VAL A 23 -8.05 -13.31 2.37
C VAL A 23 -7.11 -14.23 3.14
N SER A 24 -5.84 -14.22 2.76
CA SER A 24 -4.82 -15.06 3.38
C SER A 24 -3.43 -14.42 3.25
N ASN A 25 -2.40 -15.09 3.76
CA ASN A 25 -1.03 -14.70 3.50
C ASN A 25 -0.62 -14.98 2.04
N LYS A 26 0.44 -14.33 1.61
CA LYS A 26 0.94 -14.36 0.23
C LYS A 26 1.26 -15.78 -0.25
N GLU A 27 1.97 -16.55 0.56
CA GLU A 27 2.40 -17.92 0.21
C GLU A 27 1.20 -18.81 -0.08
N HIS A 28 0.16 -18.70 0.74
CA HIS A 28 -1.07 -19.45 0.57
C HIS A 28 -1.85 -19.01 -0.67
N LEU A 29 -1.98 -17.69 -0.90
CA LEU A 29 -2.64 -17.16 -2.10
C LEU A 29 -1.92 -17.58 -3.38
N LEU A 30 -0.58 -17.53 -3.42
CA LEU A 30 0.21 -18.00 -4.56
C LEU A 30 0.04 -19.51 -4.82
N LYS A 31 -0.05 -20.29 -3.75
CA LYS A 31 -0.32 -21.72 -3.85
C LYS A 31 -1.68 -21.98 -4.50
N LEU A 32 -2.75 -21.38 -3.96
CA LEU A 32 -4.11 -21.55 -4.48
C LEU A 32 -4.24 -21.06 -5.94
N LEU A 33 -3.56 -19.97 -6.31
CA LEU A 33 -3.51 -19.51 -7.69
C LEU A 33 -2.89 -20.56 -8.62
N LYS A 34 -1.75 -21.16 -8.23
CA LYS A 34 -1.07 -22.20 -9.02
C LYS A 34 -1.84 -23.52 -9.09
N GLU A 35 -2.61 -23.84 -8.07
CA GLU A 35 -3.50 -25.01 -8.03
C GLU A 35 -4.82 -24.77 -8.79
N GLY A 36 -5.05 -23.53 -9.27
CA GLY A 36 -6.26 -23.18 -10.03
C GLY A 36 -7.50 -22.94 -9.16
N GLU A 37 -7.34 -22.90 -7.83
CA GLU A 37 -8.44 -22.63 -6.88
C GLU A 37 -8.78 -21.14 -6.81
N LEU A 38 -7.84 -20.27 -7.19
CA LEU A 38 -8.05 -18.84 -7.40
C LEU A 38 -7.77 -18.46 -8.86
N ASP A 39 -8.50 -17.51 -9.37
CA ASP A 39 -8.31 -16.97 -10.71
C ASP A 39 -7.39 -15.76 -10.73
N VAL A 40 -7.47 -14.94 -9.67
CA VAL A 40 -6.74 -13.68 -9.51
C VAL A 40 -6.31 -13.54 -8.06
N ILE A 41 -5.09 -13.08 -7.83
CA ILE A 41 -4.68 -12.61 -6.52
C ILE A 41 -4.18 -11.17 -6.58
N ILE A 42 -4.35 -10.45 -5.48
CA ILE A 42 -3.78 -9.11 -5.28
C ILE A 42 -2.91 -9.18 -4.03
N ILE A 43 -1.64 -8.87 -4.18
CA ILE A 43 -0.66 -8.90 -3.09
C ILE A 43 0.17 -7.63 -3.10
N ASP A 44 0.91 -7.38 -2.01
CA ASP A 44 1.92 -6.32 -1.98
C ASP A 44 3.01 -6.58 -3.02
N SER A 45 3.48 -5.49 -3.63
CA SER A 45 4.48 -5.57 -4.71
C SER A 45 5.78 -6.18 -4.22
N GLU A 46 6.14 -7.32 -4.78
CA GLU A 46 7.39 -8.02 -4.53
C GLU A 46 7.95 -8.61 -5.82
N HIS A 47 9.27 -8.89 -5.84
CA HIS A 47 9.87 -9.60 -6.96
C HIS A 47 9.41 -11.06 -7.01
N ILE A 48 8.40 -11.32 -7.84
CA ILE A 48 7.98 -12.67 -8.18
C ILE A 48 8.54 -13.00 -9.57
N THR A 49 9.34 -14.05 -9.62
CA THR A 49 9.89 -14.58 -10.87
C THR A 49 9.27 -15.95 -11.14
N ASP A 50 8.18 -15.97 -11.87
CA ASP A 50 7.54 -17.20 -12.33
C ASP A 50 7.05 -16.98 -13.76
N SER A 51 7.61 -17.77 -14.70
CA SER A 51 7.31 -17.62 -16.13
C SER A 51 5.85 -17.96 -16.52
N ASN A 52 5.12 -18.64 -15.65
CA ASN A 52 3.72 -19.02 -15.88
C ASN A 52 2.72 -17.96 -15.38
N LEU A 53 3.21 -16.95 -14.66
CA LEU A 53 2.39 -15.88 -14.14
C LEU A 53 2.44 -14.63 -15.03
N GLU A 54 1.32 -13.94 -15.09
CA GLU A 54 1.21 -12.57 -15.59
C GLU A 54 1.09 -11.66 -14.38
N ILE A 55 1.92 -10.61 -14.31
CA ILE A 55 1.99 -9.68 -13.18
C ILE A 55 1.63 -8.29 -13.68
N ILE A 56 0.58 -7.72 -13.13
CA ILE A 56 0.07 -6.40 -13.47
C ILE A 56 0.23 -5.49 -12.26
N SER A 57 1.08 -4.46 -12.37
CA SER A 57 1.24 -3.48 -11.31
C SER A 57 0.00 -2.60 -11.20
N ILE A 58 -0.64 -2.57 -10.03
CA ILE A 58 -1.84 -1.78 -9.77
C ILE A 58 -1.48 -0.37 -9.33
N GLU A 59 -0.66 -0.27 -8.30
CA GLU A 59 -0.20 0.99 -7.73
C GLU A 59 1.28 0.90 -7.44
N LYS A 60 2.04 1.91 -7.87
CA LYS A 60 3.41 2.16 -7.40
C LYS A 60 3.52 3.64 -7.06
N GLY A 61 3.54 3.93 -5.79
CA GLY A 61 3.67 5.29 -5.29
C GLY A 61 4.84 5.43 -4.33
N PRO A 62 5.26 6.66 -4.05
CA PRO A 62 6.33 6.95 -3.10
C PRO A 62 5.88 6.62 -1.68
N TYR A 63 6.85 6.59 -0.79
CA TYR A 63 6.58 6.73 0.63
C TYR A 63 6.40 8.20 0.98
N VAL A 64 5.58 8.48 1.98
CA VAL A 64 5.34 9.83 2.50
C VAL A 64 5.51 9.84 4.01
N LEU A 65 6.28 10.84 4.48
CA LEU A 65 6.32 11.20 5.88
C LEU A 65 5.10 12.05 6.19
N ILE A 66 4.25 11.58 7.08
CA ILE A 66 3.01 12.25 7.47
C ILE A 66 2.97 12.58 8.94
N SER A 67 2.25 13.65 9.25
CA SER A 67 1.96 14.14 10.59
C SER A 67 0.54 14.69 10.66
N SER A 68 -0.02 14.74 11.87
CA SER A 68 -1.20 15.58 12.19
C SER A 68 -0.80 17.04 12.46
N GLN A 69 0.48 17.32 12.73
CA GLN A 69 1.02 18.63 13.08
C GLN A 69 1.59 19.36 11.86
N THR A 70 1.82 20.67 12.04
CA THR A 70 2.56 21.51 11.10
C THR A 70 3.86 21.92 11.75
N TYR A 71 4.97 21.79 11.03
CA TYR A 71 6.29 22.21 11.48
C TYR A 71 6.68 23.49 10.78
N SER A 72 7.27 24.42 11.52
CA SER A 72 7.83 25.66 10.95
C SER A 72 9.14 25.37 10.20
N ASN A 73 9.95 24.48 10.74
CA ASN A 73 11.15 23.96 10.11
C ASN A 73 11.07 22.43 10.07
N ILE A 74 11.60 21.85 9.02
CA ILE A 74 11.58 20.39 8.84
C ILE A 74 12.40 19.67 9.92
N GLU A 75 13.47 20.29 10.41
CA GLU A 75 14.34 19.74 11.43
C GLU A 75 13.62 19.58 12.78
N ASP A 76 12.57 20.35 13.03
CA ASP A 76 11.79 20.24 14.27
C ASP A 76 11.08 18.88 14.40
N ILE A 77 10.95 18.13 13.30
CA ILE A 77 10.30 16.82 13.27
C ILE A 77 11.05 15.75 14.09
N GLU A 78 12.37 15.92 14.28
CA GLU A 78 13.20 15.00 15.08
C GLU A 78 12.85 15.02 16.58
N LYS A 79 12.16 16.10 17.05
CA LYS A 79 11.71 16.23 18.43
C LYS A 79 10.55 15.30 18.75
N ASP A 80 9.82 14.88 17.71
CA ASP A 80 8.69 13.97 17.85
C ASP A 80 9.10 12.52 17.55
N ALA A 81 8.33 11.58 18.06
CA ALA A 81 8.58 10.17 17.82
C ALA A 81 8.31 9.81 16.35
N ILE A 82 9.13 8.93 15.80
CA ILE A 82 8.80 8.22 14.56
C ILE A 82 8.16 6.86 14.88
N ILE A 83 6.95 6.67 14.39
CA ILE A 83 6.22 5.40 14.54
C ILE A 83 6.67 4.45 13.46
N THR A 84 7.10 3.25 13.84
CA THR A 84 7.61 2.23 12.94
C THR A 84 6.76 0.97 13.00
N ARG A 85 6.79 0.20 11.92
CA ARG A 85 6.19 -1.12 11.85
C ARG A 85 7.09 -2.05 11.05
N ASN A 86 7.69 -3.02 11.71
CA ASN A 86 8.66 -3.93 11.10
C ASN A 86 8.09 -4.77 9.94
N THR A 87 6.75 -4.90 9.85
CA THR A 87 6.08 -5.63 8.77
C THR A 87 5.78 -4.78 7.53
N ILE A 88 6.11 -3.47 7.53
CA ILE A 88 6.02 -2.65 6.32
C ILE A 88 7.35 -2.75 5.59
N PRO A 89 7.38 -3.33 4.40
CA PRO A 89 8.59 -3.36 3.58
C PRO A 89 9.14 -1.95 3.41
N ASN A 90 10.45 -1.83 3.34
CA ASN A 90 11.14 -0.56 3.09
C ASN A 90 10.89 0.58 4.11
N ASN A 91 10.15 0.37 5.18
CA ASN A 91 9.87 1.44 6.17
C ASN A 91 11.16 2.01 6.77
N ASN A 92 12.07 1.16 7.23
CA ASN A 92 13.35 1.59 7.80
C ASN A 92 14.20 2.33 6.76
N LYS A 93 14.27 1.81 5.52
CA LYS A 93 14.99 2.46 4.42
C LYS A 93 14.43 3.84 4.11
N ALA A 94 13.11 4.00 4.16
CA ALA A 94 12.47 5.30 3.95
C ALA A 94 12.78 6.29 5.09
N ILE A 95 12.91 5.80 6.33
CA ILE A 95 13.36 6.61 7.47
C ILE A 95 14.81 7.08 7.24
N GLU A 96 15.71 6.18 6.87
CA GLU A 96 17.12 6.50 6.59
C GLU A 96 17.24 7.59 5.50
N VAL A 97 16.45 7.50 4.42
CA VAL A 97 16.43 8.52 3.36
C VAL A 97 16.01 9.89 3.91
N ILE A 98 15.04 9.95 4.82
CA ILE A 98 14.61 11.21 5.44
C ILE A 98 15.68 11.74 6.39
N GLU A 99 16.26 10.89 7.24
CA GLU A 99 17.33 11.26 8.16
C GLU A 99 18.54 11.84 7.41
N GLU A 100 18.98 11.18 6.34
CA GLU A 100 20.10 11.66 5.50
C GLU A 100 19.77 12.95 4.76
N ARG A 101 18.58 13.06 4.17
CA ARG A 101 18.16 14.21 3.36
C ARG A 101 18.12 15.51 4.16
N TYR A 102 17.68 15.44 5.40
CA TYR A 102 17.48 16.61 6.27
C TYR A 102 18.54 16.76 7.34
N GLY A 103 19.49 15.82 7.45
CA GLY A 103 20.53 15.84 8.50
C GLY A 103 19.97 15.71 9.93
N ILE A 104 18.84 14.99 10.06
CA ILE A 104 18.15 14.78 11.34
C ILE A 104 18.32 13.33 11.82
N ASN A 105 17.96 13.09 13.09
CA ASN A 105 17.95 11.75 13.67
C ASN A 105 16.71 11.61 14.56
N PHE A 106 15.83 10.67 14.26
CA PHE A 106 14.68 10.41 15.10
C PHE A 106 15.12 9.77 16.42
N ASN A 107 15.19 10.56 17.48
CA ASN A 107 15.65 10.13 18.80
C ASN A 107 14.70 9.14 19.48
N THR A 108 13.39 9.23 19.17
CA THR A 108 12.37 8.35 19.73
C THR A 108 11.73 7.54 18.63
N ARG A 109 11.81 6.20 18.75
CA ARG A 109 11.18 5.25 17.83
C ARG A 109 10.12 4.43 18.58
N ILE A 110 8.88 4.42 18.07
CA ILE A 110 7.77 3.65 18.63
C ILE A 110 7.45 2.52 17.62
N ASN A 111 7.79 1.29 18.00
CA ASN A 111 7.47 0.14 17.17
C ASN A 111 6.07 -0.40 17.48
N VAL A 112 5.20 -0.41 16.47
CA VAL A 112 3.83 -0.89 16.57
C VAL A 112 3.70 -2.27 15.92
N VAL A 113 3.26 -3.25 16.73
CA VAL A 113 2.86 -4.57 16.24
C VAL A 113 1.34 -4.58 16.16
N GLY A 114 0.78 -4.43 14.96
CA GLY A 114 -0.68 -4.33 14.81
C GLY A 114 -1.10 -3.93 13.41
N ASN A 115 -2.35 -3.53 13.29
CA ASN A 115 -2.88 -3.08 12.01
C ASN A 115 -2.55 -1.59 11.75
N LEU A 116 -2.66 -1.19 10.49
CA LEU A 116 -2.34 0.16 10.03
C LEU A 116 -3.24 1.24 10.67
N GLU A 117 -4.49 0.91 11.02
CA GLU A 117 -5.41 1.88 11.62
C GLU A 117 -5.00 2.30 13.02
N VAL A 118 -4.31 1.43 13.78
CA VAL A 118 -3.72 1.81 15.07
C VAL A 118 -2.64 2.88 14.86
N ILE A 119 -1.76 2.68 13.89
CA ILE A 119 -0.71 3.64 13.55
C ILE A 119 -1.32 4.98 13.13
N LYS A 120 -2.31 4.95 12.23
CA LYS A 120 -3.02 6.16 11.80
C LYS A 120 -3.71 6.88 12.96
N GLY A 121 -4.32 6.11 13.88
CA GLY A 121 -4.90 6.65 15.11
C GLY A 121 -3.86 7.39 15.96
N MET A 122 -2.70 6.78 16.17
CA MET A 122 -1.61 7.41 16.94
C MET A 122 -1.13 8.72 16.31
N VAL A 123 -1.01 8.76 14.97
CA VAL A 123 -0.64 10.00 14.27
C VAL A 123 -1.73 11.07 14.42
N ARG A 124 -3.01 10.72 14.32
CA ARG A 124 -4.13 11.67 14.53
C ARG A 124 -4.10 12.29 15.92
N GLU A 125 -3.79 11.49 16.93
CA GLU A 125 -3.66 11.93 18.33
C GLU A 125 -2.35 12.67 18.62
N GLY A 126 -1.48 12.84 17.63
CA GLY A 126 -0.22 13.57 17.80
C GLY A 126 0.86 12.81 18.59
N VAL A 127 0.76 11.49 18.70
CA VAL A 127 1.74 10.65 19.39
C VAL A 127 3.10 10.66 18.68
N GLY A 128 3.09 10.87 17.37
CA GLY A 128 4.30 10.93 16.55
C GLY A 128 3.99 10.95 15.05
N ASN A 129 5.03 10.86 14.27
CA ASN A 129 5.01 10.88 12.82
C ASN A 129 5.21 9.46 12.27
N VAL A 130 4.84 9.22 11.00
CA VAL A 130 5.05 7.93 10.37
C VAL A 130 5.40 8.10 8.90
N ILE A 131 6.21 7.18 8.37
CA ILE A 131 6.47 7.07 6.94
C ILE A 131 5.71 5.87 6.40
N LEU A 132 4.81 6.09 5.45
CA LEU A 132 3.95 5.07 4.87
C LEU A 132 3.89 5.19 3.35
N PRO A 133 3.60 4.10 2.63
CA PRO A 133 3.26 4.19 1.22
C PRO A 133 2.07 5.13 1.00
N TYR A 134 2.16 6.00 0.00
CA TYR A 134 1.12 7.02 -0.26
C TYR A 134 -0.27 6.41 -0.42
N TYR A 135 -0.40 5.28 -1.12
CA TYR A 135 -1.68 4.61 -1.32
C TYR A 135 -2.37 4.20 0.00
N ALA A 136 -1.60 3.98 1.06
CA ALA A 136 -2.14 3.58 2.35
C ALA A 136 -2.80 4.75 3.12
N VAL A 137 -2.46 5.99 2.76
CA VAL A 137 -2.85 7.21 3.50
C VAL A 137 -3.48 8.30 2.64
N TYR A 138 -3.58 8.14 1.31
CA TYR A 138 -4.06 9.21 0.42
C TYR A 138 -5.47 9.70 0.75
N LYS A 139 -6.36 8.79 1.22
CA LYS A 139 -7.72 9.16 1.62
C LYS A 139 -7.74 10.02 2.87
N ASP A 140 -6.87 9.73 3.83
CA ASP A 140 -6.73 10.49 5.07
C ASP A 140 -6.11 11.87 4.78
N ILE A 141 -5.11 11.92 3.86
CA ILE A 141 -4.51 13.17 3.39
C ILE A 141 -5.55 14.04 2.68
N LYS A 142 -6.35 13.46 1.77
CA LYS A 142 -7.43 14.19 1.08
C LYS A 142 -8.50 14.72 2.01
N LYS A 143 -8.77 14.05 3.12
CA LYS A 143 -9.70 14.52 4.17
C LYS A 143 -9.10 15.61 5.05
N GLY A 144 -7.79 15.82 5.00
CA GLY A 144 -7.09 16.76 5.84
C GLY A 144 -6.70 16.20 7.21
N ASP A 145 -6.86 14.90 7.44
CA ASP A 145 -6.46 14.25 8.69
C ASP A 145 -4.94 14.26 8.87
N PHE A 146 -4.21 14.18 7.76
CA PHE A 146 -2.75 14.17 7.73
C PHE A 146 -2.19 15.19 6.76
N LYS A 147 -1.02 15.73 7.14
CA LYS A 147 -0.18 16.58 6.29
C LYS A 147 1.02 15.78 5.80
N VAL A 148 1.33 15.90 4.53
CA VAL A 148 2.56 15.37 3.96
C VAL A 148 3.70 16.34 4.26
N ILE A 149 4.65 15.88 5.05
CA ILE A 149 5.83 16.66 5.42
C ILE A 149 6.93 16.48 4.38
N SER A 150 7.14 15.26 3.92
CA SER A 150 8.12 14.95 2.87
C SER A 150 7.70 13.71 2.08
N LYS A 151 8.22 13.62 0.84
CA LYS A 151 8.08 12.45 -0.04
C LYS A 151 9.42 11.74 -0.19
N VAL A 152 9.37 10.42 -0.29
CA VAL A 152 10.51 9.55 -0.57
C VAL A 152 10.22 8.86 -1.89
N ASP A 153 10.61 9.51 -3.00
CA ASP A 153 10.37 9.03 -4.36
C ASP A 153 11.33 7.92 -4.79
N GLU A 154 12.44 7.77 -4.07
CA GLU A 154 13.47 6.75 -4.30
C GLU A 154 12.97 5.34 -3.99
N ILE A 155 11.93 5.26 -3.16
CA ILE A 155 11.31 4.00 -2.76
C ILE A 155 9.86 4.02 -3.19
N LYS A 156 9.50 3.06 -4.04
CA LYS A 156 8.13 2.90 -4.54
C LYS A 156 7.59 1.57 -4.10
N ASP A 157 6.35 1.58 -3.66
CA ASP A 157 5.62 0.39 -3.22
C ASP A 157 4.19 0.42 -3.77
N GLY A 158 3.54 -0.74 -3.83
CA GLY A 158 2.21 -0.86 -4.37
C GLY A 158 1.66 -2.27 -4.26
N TYR A 159 0.65 -2.51 -5.09
CA TYR A 159 0.05 -3.83 -5.24
C TYR A 159 0.34 -4.41 -6.61
N GLU A 160 0.36 -5.72 -6.67
CA GLU A 160 0.41 -6.48 -7.91
C GLU A 160 -0.83 -7.36 -8.01
N LEU A 161 -1.49 -7.29 -9.15
CA LEU A 161 -2.49 -8.26 -9.55
C LEU A 161 -1.78 -9.36 -10.32
N ILE A 162 -1.99 -10.59 -9.92
CA ILE A 162 -1.32 -11.75 -10.50
C ILE A 162 -2.36 -12.76 -10.96
N ILE A 163 -2.19 -13.25 -12.16
CA ILE A 163 -2.98 -14.30 -12.79
C ILE A 163 -2.06 -15.35 -13.40
N THR A 164 -2.58 -16.53 -13.67
CA THR A 164 -1.88 -17.49 -14.54
C THR A 164 -2.05 -17.11 -16.00
N LYS A 165 -1.03 -17.32 -16.83
CA LYS A 165 -1.02 -16.90 -18.26
C LYS A 165 -2.11 -17.56 -19.10
N ASP A 166 -2.52 -18.75 -18.75
CA ASP A 166 -3.62 -19.48 -19.40
C ASP A 166 -4.99 -18.84 -19.20
N LYS A 167 -5.16 -18.06 -18.12
CA LYS A 167 -6.43 -17.38 -17.79
C LYS A 167 -6.52 -15.93 -18.26
N LYS A 168 -5.45 -15.35 -18.79
CA LYS A 168 -5.38 -13.92 -19.14
C LYS A 168 -6.43 -13.46 -20.17
N ASP A 169 -6.85 -14.36 -21.06
CA ASP A 169 -7.79 -14.07 -22.13
C ASP A 169 -9.25 -14.37 -21.75
N LEU A 170 -9.51 -14.81 -20.52
CA LEU A 170 -10.87 -15.03 -20.03
C LEU A 170 -11.60 -13.70 -19.86
N SER A 171 -12.81 -13.61 -20.42
CA SER A 171 -13.62 -12.38 -20.45
C SER A 171 -13.79 -11.74 -19.06
N GLN A 172 -14.10 -12.54 -18.04
CA GLN A 172 -14.27 -12.05 -16.68
C GLN A 172 -12.97 -11.52 -16.06
N ILE A 173 -11.83 -12.11 -16.41
CA ILE A 173 -10.51 -11.64 -15.97
C ILE A 173 -10.18 -10.30 -16.62
N ILE A 174 -10.39 -10.17 -17.92
CA ILE A 174 -10.20 -8.91 -18.65
C ILE A 174 -11.08 -7.80 -18.07
N LYS A 175 -12.34 -8.09 -17.80
CA LYS A 175 -13.27 -7.13 -17.16
C LYS A 175 -12.75 -6.67 -15.81
N PHE A 176 -12.25 -7.60 -14.97
CA PHE A 176 -11.69 -7.25 -13.66
C PHE A 176 -10.41 -6.42 -13.79
N ILE A 177 -9.49 -6.78 -14.69
CA ILE A 177 -8.27 -6.02 -14.95
C ILE A 177 -8.60 -4.58 -15.37
N ASN A 178 -9.57 -4.37 -16.25
CA ASN A 178 -10.00 -3.04 -16.70
C ASN A 178 -10.50 -2.17 -15.53
N ILE A 179 -11.27 -2.75 -14.61
CA ILE A 179 -11.69 -2.06 -13.38
C ILE A 179 -10.47 -1.68 -12.53
N VAL A 180 -9.56 -2.62 -12.31
CA VAL A 180 -8.33 -2.37 -11.55
C VAL A 180 -7.51 -1.25 -12.17
N GLU A 181 -7.35 -1.24 -13.50
CA GLU A 181 -6.60 -0.21 -14.21
C GLU A 181 -7.26 1.18 -14.14
N SER A 182 -8.59 1.24 -14.08
CA SER A 182 -9.32 2.51 -13.92
C SER A 182 -9.12 3.15 -12.53
N HIS A 183 -8.66 2.36 -11.55
CA HIS A 183 -8.42 2.80 -10.17
C HIS A 183 -6.96 3.12 -9.87
N LYS A 184 -6.10 3.20 -10.87
CA LYS A 184 -4.69 3.61 -10.65
C LYS A 184 -4.64 4.99 -9.99
N ILE A 185 -4.04 5.08 -8.81
CA ILE A 185 -3.82 6.34 -8.13
C ILE A 185 -2.63 7.02 -8.81
N VAL A 186 -2.92 8.08 -9.56
CA VAL A 186 -1.90 8.97 -10.11
C VAL A 186 -1.66 10.08 -9.07
N MET A 187 -0.39 10.25 -8.62
CA MET A 187 0.05 11.39 -7.81
C MET A 187 0.46 12.56 -8.68
#